data_89586dfa0494a7b71d7e1dec1d134af8
#
_entry.id   89586dfa0494a7b71d7e1dec1d134af8
#
_cell.length_a   1.000
_cell.length_b   1.000
_cell.length_c   1.000
_cell.angle_alpha   90.00
_cell.angle_beta   90.00
_cell.angle_gamma   90.00
#
_symmetry.space_group_name_H-M   'P 1'
#
loop_
_entity.id
_entity.type
_entity.pdbx_description
1 polymer ?
#
loop_
_entity_poly.entity_id
_entity_poly.type
_entity_poly.pdbx_seq_one_letter_code
_entity_poly.pdbx_strand_id
1 'polypeptide(L)'
;MANLSVLTVCGSLRKGSYNAMVQRALPSFAPEGMTLRPAASFAEFPLYNFDIQNSTGFPASVQAFADSIRSADGLIFCTPEYNFGIPGGLKNAIDWVSRMPNQPFAGKPVALQSASPGPVGGARVQY
;
A
#
# COMPACT_ATOMS: atom_id res chain seq x y z
N MET A 1 10.47 -12.21 22.31
CA MET A 1 10.24 -10.96 21.57
C MET A 1 8.91 -11.06 20.81
N ALA A 2 8.17 -9.95 20.73
CA ALA A 2 6.93 -9.93 19.94
C ALA A 2 7.28 -10.09 18.45
N ASN A 3 6.55 -10.95 17.74
CA ASN A 3 6.67 -11.05 16.29
C ASN A 3 5.89 -9.90 15.64
N LEU A 4 6.61 -9.01 14.97
CA LEU A 4 6.02 -7.90 14.23
C LEU A 4 5.58 -8.37 12.84
N SER A 5 4.38 -8.01 12.44
CA SER A 5 3.84 -8.26 11.11
C SER A 5 3.74 -6.95 10.33
N VAL A 6 4.54 -6.81 9.27
CA VAL A 6 4.57 -5.62 8.44
C VAL A 6 3.94 -5.92 7.09
N LEU A 7 2.97 -5.11 6.68
CA LEU A 7 2.32 -5.22 5.38
C LEU A 7 3.09 -4.40 4.35
N THR A 8 3.45 -5.02 3.24
CA THR A 8 4.10 -4.33 2.12
C THR A 8 3.09 -4.08 1.00
N VAL A 9 3.01 -2.86 0.52
CA VAL A 9 2.08 -2.43 -0.55
C VAL A 9 2.89 -1.97 -1.75
N CYS A 10 2.70 -2.59 -2.90
CA CYS A 10 3.30 -2.15 -4.15
C CYS A 10 2.38 -1.16 -4.85
N GLY A 11 2.87 0.05 -5.13
CA GLY A 11 2.11 1.10 -5.82
C GLY A 11 1.99 0.91 -7.34
N SER A 12 2.68 -0.09 -7.91
CA SER A 12 2.64 -0.38 -9.35
C SER A 12 1.85 -1.65 -9.63
N LEU A 13 1.01 -1.61 -10.65
CA LEU A 13 0.28 -2.77 -11.18
C LEU A 13 1.01 -3.47 -12.34
N ARG A 14 2.15 -2.94 -12.78
CA ARG A 14 2.93 -3.50 -13.89
C ARG A 14 3.67 -4.76 -13.46
N LYS A 15 3.60 -5.83 -14.24
CA LYS A 15 4.28 -7.11 -13.96
C LYS A 15 5.79 -6.97 -13.75
N GLY A 16 6.47 -6.20 -14.61
CA GLY A 16 7.91 -5.95 -14.54
C GLY A 16 8.30 -4.73 -13.68
N SER A 17 7.49 -4.37 -12.69
CA SER A 17 7.75 -3.21 -11.85
C SER A 17 9.02 -3.35 -11.02
N TYR A 18 9.91 -2.34 -11.06
CA TYR A 18 11.05 -2.24 -10.16
C TYR A 18 10.62 -2.20 -8.69
N ASN A 19 9.51 -1.53 -8.39
CA ASN A 19 9.00 -1.45 -7.02
C ASN A 19 8.43 -2.79 -6.54
N ALA A 20 7.87 -3.61 -7.43
CA ALA A 20 7.51 -4.99 -7.11
C ALA A 20 8.75 -5.87 -6.88
N MET A 21 9.86 -5.60 -7.56
CA MET A 21 11.15 -6.28 -7.29
C MET A 21 11.66 -5.91 -5.90
N VAL A 22 11.63 -4.63 -5.53
CA VAL A 22 11.97 -4.18 -4.18
C VAL A 22 11.09 -4.88 -3.15
N GLN A 23 9.76 -4.86 -3.32
CA GLN A 23 8.83 -5.52 -2.41
C GLN A 23 9.16 -7.01 -2.20
N ARG A 24 9.47 -7.73 -3.27
CA ARG A 24 9.83 -9.16 -3.20
C ARG A 24 11.16 -9.41 -2.49
N ALA A 25 12.09 -8.47 -2.56
CA ALA A 25 13.40 -8.60 -1.90
C ALA A 25 13.33 -8.31 -0.39
N LEU A 26 12.40 -7.48 0.07
CA LEU A 26 12.32 -7.04 1.45
C LEU A 26 12.33 -8.15 2.50
N PRO A 27 11.63 -9.29 2.33
CA PRO A 27 11.64 -10.35 3.34
C PRO A 27 13.04 -10.88 3.66
N SER A 28 13.97 -10.87 2.69
CA SER A 28 15.35 -11.32 2.93
C SER A 28 16.18 -10.37 3.80
N PHE A 29 15.70 -9.16 4.03
CA PHE A 29 16.34 -8.15 4.88
C PHE A 29 15.61 -7.96 6.21
N ALA A 30 14.52 -8.71 6.44
CA ALA A 30 13.77 -8.58 7.68
C ALA A 30 14.63 -9.02 8.88
N PRO A 31 14.68 -8.23 9.95
CA PRO A 31 15.34 -8.65 11.18
C PRO A 31 14.58 -9.80 11.84
N GLU A 32 15.26 -10.53 12.74
CA GLU A 32 14.63 -11.55 13.56
C GLU A 32 13.40 -10.98 14.31
N GLY A 33 12.32 -11.72 14.34
CA GLY A 33 11.06 -11.29 14.96
C GLY A 33 10.20 -10.37 14.09
N MET A 34 10.56 -10.15 12.82
CA MET A 34 9.74 -9.38 11.89
C MET A 34 9.37 -10.22 10.66
N THR A 35 8.10 -10.25 10.33
CA THR A 35 7.57 -10.89 9.12
C THR A 35 6.99 -9.83 8.19
N LEU A 36 7.42 -9.84 6.92
CA LEU A 36 6.88 -8.98 5.89
C LEU A 36 5.97 -9.78 4.97
N ARG A 37 4.76 -9.30 4.75
CA ARG A 37 3.77 -9.94 3.88
C ARG A 37 3.23 -8.94 2.85
N PRO A 38 3.05 -9.34 1.59
CA PRO A 38 2.48 -8.45 0.58
C PRO A 38 0.98 -8.28 0.79
N ALA A 39 0.49 -7.08 0.55
CA ALA A 39 -0.94 -6.79 0.48
C ALA A 39 -1.55 -7.41 -0.79
N ALA A 40 -2.84 -7.70 -0.74
CA ALA A 40 -3.61 -8.06 -1.92
C ALA A 40 -3.62 -6.92 -2.94
N SER A 41 -3.82 -7.26 -4.21
CA SER A 41 -3.90 -6.26 -5.28
C SER A 41 -5.14 -5.39 -5.13
N PHE A 42 -4.99 -4.11 -5.44
CA PHE A 42 -6.09 -3.15 -5.55
C PHE A 42 -6.47 -2.85 -7.02
N ALA A 43 -6.00 -3.67 -7.96
CA ALA A 43 -6.23 -3.46 -9.40
C ALA A 43 -7.73 -3.43 -9.76
N GLU A 44 -8.53 -4.21 -9.06
CA GLU A 44 -9.97 -4.34 -9.30
C GLU A 44 -10.83 -3.39 -8.46
N PHE A 45 -10.23 -2.47 -7.71
CA PHE A 45 -11.01 -1.50 -6.94
C PHE A 45 -11.75 -0.55 -7.90
N PRO A 46 -13.05 -0.34 -7.73
CA PRO A 46 -13.73 0.72 -8.46
C PRO A 46 -13.12 2.07 -8.07
N LEU A 47 -13.22 3.06 -8.94
CA LEU A 47 -12.85 4.42 -8.54
C LEU A 47 -13.70 4.83 -7.34
N TYR A 48 -13.06 5.45 -6.35
CA TYR A 48 -13.78 5.92 -5.17
C TYR A 48 -14.92 6.86 -5.59
N ASN A 49 -16.08 6.55 -5.07
CA ASN A 49 -17.28 7.35 -5.27
C ASN A 49 -18.15 7.25 -4.01
N PHE A 50 -18.48 8.40 -3.45
CA PHE A 50 -19.31 8.47 -2.25
C PHE A 50 -20.70 7.86 -2.46
N ASP A 51 -21.27 7.95 -3.66
CA ASP A 51 -22.58 7.36 -3.96
C ASP A 51 -22.54 5.84 -3.85
N ILE A 52 -21.44 5.20 -4.28
CA ILE A 52 -21.22 3.76 -4.09
C ILE A 52 -21.12 3.46 -2.59
N GLN A 53 -20.28 4.19 -1.87
CA GLN A 53 -20.11 4.00 -0.42
C GLN A 53 -21.44 4.16 0.33
N ASN A 54 -22.26 5.14 -0.05
CA ASN A 54 -23.51 5.46 0.64
C ASN A 54 -24.66 4.51 0.27
N SER A 55 -24.62 3.85 -0.89
CA SER A 55 -25.67 2.92 -1.35
C SER A 55 -25.36 1.47 -1.01
N THR A 56 -24.22 0.94 -1.47
CA THR A 56 -23.84 -0.46 -1.33
C THR A 56 -22.76 -0.70 -0.28
N GLY A 57 -22.20 0.36 0.29
CA GLY A 57 -21.11 0.27 1.25
C GLY A 57 -19.75 0.07 0.58
N PHE A 58 -18.79 -0.38 1.38
CA PHE A 58 -17.43 -0.64 0.89
C PHE A 58 -17.39 -1.96 0.11
N PRO A 59 -16.80 -1.97 -1.10
CA PRO A 59 -16.57 -3.22 -1.83
C PRO A 59 -15.82 -4.26 -0.98
N ALA A 60 -16.13 -5.53 -1.14
CA ALA A 60 -15.51 -6.60 -0.35
C ALA A 60 -13.97 -6.64 -0.48
N SER A 61 -13.45 -6.32 -1.67
CA SER A 61 -12.00 -6.23 -1.91
C SER A 61 -11.35 -5.07 -1.14
N VAL A 62 -12.04 -3.94 -1.03
CA VAL A 62 -11.59 -2.79 -0.24
C VAL A 62 -11.60 -3.15 1.25
N GLN A 63 -12.66 -3.81 1.71
CA GLN A 63 -12.77 -4.27 3.10
C GLN A 63 -11.62 -5.22 3.47
N ALA A 64 -11.36 -6.23 2.63
CA ALA A 64 -10.28 -7.19 2.86
C ALA A 64 -8.89 -6.51 2.89
N PHE A 65 -8.68 -5.53 2.01
CA PHE A 65 -7.44 -4.75 2.01
C PHE A 65 -7.29 -3.92 3.30
N ALA A 66 -8.34 -3.26 3.74
CA ALA A 66 -8.36 -2.50 4.99
C ALA A 66 -8.13 -3.41 6.22
N ASP A 67 -8.70 -4.59 6.23
CA ASP A 67 -8.51 -5.56 7.32
C ASP A 67 -7.06 -6.05 7.38
N SER A 68 -6.42 -6.22 6.22
CA SER A 68 -4.98 -6.54 6.17
C SER A 68 -4.11 -5.42 6.74
N ILE A 69 -4.50 -4.16 6.52
CA ILE A 69 -3.83 -3.00 7.12
C ILE A 69 -4.05 -3.00 8.64
N ARG A 70 -5.28 -3.20 9.11
CA ARG A 70 -5.59 -3.22 10.55
C ARG A 70 -4.78 -4.28 11.30
N SER A 71 -4.62 -5.45 10.70
CA SER A 71 -3.90 -6.59 11.32
C SER A 71 -2.37 -6.45 11.29
N ALA A 72 -1.83 -5.47 10.59
CA ALA A 72 -0.40 -5.22 10.52
C ALA A 72 0.06 -4.28 11.64
N ASP A 73 1.29 -4.48 12.12
CA ASP A 73 1.94 -3.58 13.07
C ASP A 73 2.55 -2.36 12.40
N GLY A 74 2.85 -2.44 11.11
CA GLY A 74 3.41 -1.35 10.32
C GLY A 74 3.23 -1.59 8.83
N LEU A 75 3.56 -0.58 8.02
CA LEU A 75 3.39 -0.59 6.56
C LEU A 75 4.68 -0.18 5.85
N ILE A 76 4.95 -0.82 4.71
CA ILE A 76 5.97 -0.37 3.76
C ILE A 76 5.30 -0.18 2.41
N PHE A 77 5.35 1.03 1.88
CA PHE A 77 4.94 1.30 0.51
C PHE A 77 6.15 1.27 -0.41
N CYS A 78 6.11 0.40 -1.43
CA CYS A 78 7.08 0.35 -2.52
C CYS A 78 6.38 0.90 -3.75
N THR A 79 6.60 2.18 -4.08
CA THR A 79 5.78 2.86 -5.09
C THR A 79 6.62 3.60 -6.11
N PRO A 80 6.28 3.53 -7.41
CA PRO A 80 6.83 4.44 -8.39
C PRO A 80 6.22 5.84 -8.21
N GLU A 81 6.85 6.81 -8.86
CA GLU A 81 6.36 8.16 -9.01
C GLU A 81 5.76 8.32 -10.41
N TYR A 82 4.49 8.69 -10.48
CA TYR A 82 3.81 9.01 -11.73
C TYR A 82 3.42 10.49 -11.73
N ASN A 83 3.99 11.26 -12.68
CA ASN A 83 3.70 12.69 -12.81
C ASN A 83 3.89 13.45 -11.48
N PHE A 84 5.01 13.20 -10.82
CA PHE A 84 5.39 13.81 -9.53
C PHE A 84 4.49 13.44 -8.33
N GLY A 85 3.72 12.39 -8.44
CA GLY A 85 2.77 12.01 -7.39
C GLY A 85 2.59 10.52 -7.22
N ILE A 86 1.63 10.19 -6.40
CA ILE A 86 1.21 8.82 -6.10
C ILE A 86 0.52 8.23 -7.34
N PRO A 87 0.85 6.98 -7.76
CA PRO A 87 0.13 6.31 -8.83
C PRO A 87 -1.37 6.28 -8.58
N GLY A 88 -2.17 6.51 -9.63
CA GLY A 88 -3.63 6.64 -9.53
C GLY A 88 -4.32 5.45 -8.85
N GLY A 89 -3.88 4.22 -9.13
CA GLY A 89 -4.44 3.03 -8.47
C GLY A 89 -4.15 2.99 -6.98
N LEU A 90 -2.91 3.31 -6.57
CA LEU A 90 -2.55 3.39 -5.16
C LEU A 90 -3.29 4.53 -4.46
N LYS A 91 -3.38 5.70 -5.10
CA LYS A 91 -4.14 6.83 -4.55
C LYS A 91 -5.61 6.46 -4.34
N ASN A 92 -6.23 5.79 -5.31
CA ASN A 92 -7.59 5.29 -5.20
C ASN A 92 -7.78 4.31 -4.02
N ALA A 93 -6.83 3.40 -3.83
CA ALA A 93 -6.87 2.47 -2.69
C ALA A 93 -6.79 3.22 -1.34
N ILE A 94 -5.92 4.23 -1.25
CA ILE A 94 -5.80 5.07 -0.06
C ILE A 94 -7.10 5.86 0.16
N ASP A 95 -7.69 6.41 -0.90
CA ASP A 95 -8.94 7.18 -0.82
C ASP A 95 -10.08 6.32 -0.27
N TRP A 96 -10.25 5.08 -0.75
CA TRP A 96 -11.22 4.14 -0.21
C TRP A 96 -11.00 3.84 1.28
N VAL A 97 -9.78 3.45 1.65
CA VAL A 97 -9.45 3.06 3.02
C VAL A 97 -9.59 4.25 3.99
N SER A 98 -9.25 5.45 3.53
CA SER A 98 -9.36 6.67 4.35
C SER A 98 -10.79 7.00 4.78
N ARG A 99 -11.81 6.43 4.11
CA ARG A 99 -13.22 6.67 4.44
C ARG A 99 -13.80 5.65 5.42
N MET A 100 -13.03 4.62 5.77
CA MET A 100 -13.53 3.56 6.64
C MET A 100 -13.58 4.00 8.11
N PRO A 101 -14.57 3.49 8.87
CA PRO A 101 -14.60 3.72 10.32
C PRO A 101 -13.38 3.07 10.98
N ASN A 102 -13.00 3.56 12.17
CA ASN A 102 -11.83 3.07 12.90
C ASN A 102 -10.59 3.05 12.00
N GLN A 103 -10.23 4.23 11.53
CA GLN A 103 -9.24 4.48 10.47
C GLN A 103 -8.10 3.46 10.43
N PRO A 104 -8.01 2.59 9.37
CA PRO A 104 -7.05 1.48 9.34
C PRO A 104 -5.58 1.91 9.40
N PHE A 105 -5.26 3.11 8.92
CA PHE A 105 -3.90 3.65 8.95
C PHE A 105 -3.50 4.28 10.29
N ALA A 106 -4.47 4.55 11.17
CA ALA A 106 -4.21 5.31 12.40
C ALA A 106 -3.18 4.62 13.29
N GLY A 107 -2.19 5.39 13.73
CA GLY A 107 -1.17 4.94 14.67
C GLY A 107 -0.14 3.97 14.12
N LYS A 108 -0.15 3.68 12.82
CA LYS A 108 0.81 2.73 12.22
C LYS A 108 2.07 3.45 11.73
N PRO A 109 3.25 2.94 12.07
CA PRO A 109 4.48 3.38 11.44
C PRO A 109 4.47 3.02 9.95
N VAL A 110 4.97 3.94 9.12
CA VAL A 110 5.02 3.78 7.66
C VAL A 110 6.43 4.05 7.16
N ALA A 111 6.94 3.15 6.34
CA ALA A 111 8.15 3.38 5.55
C ALA A 111 7.77 3.55 4.07
N LEU A 112 8.46 4.45 3.39
CA LEU A 112 8.27 4.71 1.97
C LEU A 112 9.54 4.34 1.21
N GLN A 113 9.39 3.60 0.13
CA GLN A 113 10.47 3.19 -0.76
C GLN A 113 10.05 3.42 -2.21
N SER A 114 10.97 3.88 -3.02
CA SER A 114 10.75 4.06 -4.44
C SER A 114 11.99 3.70 -5.24
N ALA A 115 11.79 2.98 -6.33
CA ALA A 115 12.83 2.64 -7.29
C ALA A 115 12.44 3.13 -8.68
N SER A 116 13.38 3.77 -9.36
CA SER A 116 13.20 4.30 -10.71
C SER A 116 14.54 4.27 -11.43
N PRO A 117 14.57 4.08 -12.77
CA PRO A 117 15.78 4.25 -13.56
C PRO A 117 16.18 5.73 -13.72
N GLY A 118 15.31 6.67 -13.35
CA GLY A 118 15.57 8.09 -13.42
C GLY A 118 16.47 8.60 -12.29
N PRO A 119 17.11 9.77 -12.46
CA PRO A 119 18.11 10.27 -11.52
C PRO A 119 17.53 10.71 -10.16
N VAL A 120 16.22 10.95 -10.09
CA VAL A 120 15.56 11.45 -8.85
C VAL A 120 15.00 10.31 -7.98
N GLY A 121 14.85 9.11 -8.55
CA GLY A 121 14.49 7.90 -7.80
C GLY A 121 13.13 7.93 -7.10
N GLY A 122 12.17 8.75 -7.57
CA GLY A 122 10.86 8.85 -6.94
C GLY A 122 10.84 9.68 -5.66
N ALA A 123 11.75 10.63 -5.52
CA ALA A 123 11.81 11.47 -4.32
C ALA A 123 10.53 12.28 -4.07
N ARG A 124 9.85 12.71 -5.14
CA ARG A 124 8.67 13.59 -5.03
C ARG A 124 7.41 12.85 -4.60
N VAL A 125 7.29 11.55 -4.91
CA VAL A 125 6.12 10.77 -4.46
C VAL A 125 6.08 10.62 -2.94
N GLN A 126 7.19 10.87 -2.26
CA GLN A 126 7.30 10.72 -0.80
C GLN A 126 6.83 11.96 -0.03
N TYR A 127 6.60 13.08 -0.70
CA TYR A 127 6.06 14.30 -0.11
C TYR A 127 4.53 14.36 -0.24
#